data_6c46d9eea6ee16b37b086d01978bb819
#
_entry.id   6c46d9eea6ee16b37b086d01978bb819
#
_cell.length_a   1.000
_cell.length_b   1.000
_cell.length_c   1.000
_cell.angle_alpha   90.00
_cell.angle_beta   90.00
_cell.angle_gamma   90.00
#
_symmetry.space_group_name_H-M   'P 1'
#
loop_
_entity.id
_entity.type
_entity.pdbx_description
1 polymer ?
#
loop_
_entity_poly.entity_id
_entity_poly.type
_entity_poly.pdbx_seq_one_letter_code
_entity_poly.pdbx_strand_id
1 'polypeptide(L)'
;DAAVMVRATDFARKRPVIGRDKIPGDLIWRQLEQIYQVRGTTYEAAAAMTGALYTMLSVFIHYAEKEEKKDDLRQVYVERAKDYIASSYSYPITVEDVADYTGISRSYLFRAFQAYQKQSPKEYLTEYRIRQACHLLRETGLSVASIAYSVGFEDNLYFSKAFKKKMQMSPSQYRKHHMP
;
A
#
# COMPACT_ATOMS: atom_id res chain seq x y z
N ASP A 1 -11.92 -10.16 0.05
CA ASP A 1 -11.03 -10.21 1.22
C ASP A 1 -11.49 -9.16 2.24
N ALA A 2 -11.84 -9.59 3.47
CA ALA A 2 -12.34 -8.71 4.54
C ALA A 2 -11.38 -7.54 4.85
N ALA A 3 -10.07 -7.75 4.68
CA ALA A 3 -9.07 -6.70 4.89
C ALA A 3 -9.17 -5.57 3.85
N VAL A 4 -9.58 -5.87 2.62
CA VAL A 4 -9.83 -4.86 1.58
C VAL A 4 -11.09 -4.06 1.92
N MET A 5 -12.14 -4.74 2.37
CA MET A 5 -13.39 -4.11 2.78
C MET A 5 -13.20 -3.14 3.96
N VAL A 6 -12.44 -3.56 4.97
CA VAL A 6 -12.15 -2.70 6.14
C VAL A 6 -11.29 -1.47 5.76
N ARG A 7 -10.39 -1.61 4.78
CA ARG A 7 -9.57 -0.47 4.28
C ARG A 7 -10.38 0.59 3.55
N ALA A 8 -11.50 0.21 2.96
CA ALA A 8 -12.41 1.14 2.29
C ALA A 8 -13.25 1.98 3.25
N THR A 9 -13.19 1.71 4.57
CA THR A 9 -13.99 2.35 5.60
C THR A 9 -13.15 3.25 6.50
N ASP A 10 -13.80 4.13 7.25
CA ASP A 10 -13.19 4.93 8.33
C ASP A 10 -12.80 4.09 9.56
N PHE A 11 -13.05 2.78 9.54
CA PHE A 11 -12.58 1.87 10.57
C PHE A 11 -11.05 1.81 10.59
N ALA A 12 -10.45 2.57 11.47
CA ALA A 12 -9.03 2.49 11.70
C ALA A 12 -8.74 1.65 12.96
N ARG A 13 -7.64 0.90 12.93
CA ARG A 13 -7.18 0.12 14.10
C ARG A 13 -7.11 0.94 15.39
N LYS A 14 -6.92 2.26 15.30
CA LYS A 14 -6.86 3.20 16.42
C LYS A 14 -8.20 3.85 16.76
N ARG A 15 -9.22 3.72 15.92
CA ARG A 15 -10.58 4.27 16.12
C ARG A 15 -11.63 3.33 15.54
N PRO A 16 -11.88 2.18 16.17
CA PRO A 16 -12.89 1.22 15.70
C PRO A 16 -14.30 1.65 16.16
N VAL A 17 -14.64 2.93 16.03
CA VAL A 17 -15.91 3.50 16.51
C VAL A 17 -16.59 4.22 15.36
N ILE A 18 -17.86 3.88 15.12
CA ILE A 18 -18.76 4.65 14.26
C ILE A 18 -19.59 5.54 15.17
N GLY A 19 -19.66 6.83 14.85
CA GLY A 19 -20.48 7.77 15.61
C GLY A 19 -21.96 7.38 15.59
N ARG A 20 -22.66 7.57 16.71
CA ARG A 20 -24.08 7.28 16.85
C ARG A 20 -24.96 8.07 15.87
N ASP A 21 -24.47 9.20 15.41
CA ASP A 21 -25.07 10.07 14.40
C ASP A 21 -25.01 9.49 12.98
N LYS A 22 -24.10 8.54 12.73
CA LYS A 22 -23.89 7.92 11.41
C LYS A 22 -24.75 6.68 11.17
N ILE A 23 -25.09 5.91 12.20
CA ILE A 23 -25.88 4.68 12.05
C ILE A 23 -27.19 4.80 12.84
N PRO A 24 -28.36 4.57 12.22
CA PRO A 24 -29.63 4.47 12.94
C PRO A 24 -29.59 3.34 13.99
N GLY A 25 -29.84 3.68 15.26
CA GLY A 25 -29.72 2.71 16.34
C GLY A 25 -30.72 1.53 16.23
N ASP A 26 -31.88 1.77 15.64
CA ASP A 26 -32.90 0.75 15.38
C ASP A 26 -32.42 -0.28 14.33
N LEU A 27 -31.60 0.14 13.37
CA LEU A 27 -31.03 -0.75 12.37
C LEU A 27 -30.03 -1.73 13.00
N ILE A 28 -29.16 -1.23 13.89
CA ILE A 28 -28.21 -2.08 14.61
C ILE A 28 -28.95 -3.07 15.50
N TRP A 29 -29.97 -2.58 16.23
CA TRP A 29 -30.77 -3.43 17.10
C TRP A 29 -31.44 -4.57 16.34
N ARG A 30 -32.03 -4.29 15.19
CA ARG A 30 -32.60 -5.33 14.29
C ARG A 30 -31.60 -6.37 13.85
N GLN A 31 -30.36 -5.98 13.51
CA GLN A 31 -29.32 -6.91 13.12
C GLN A 31 -28.87 -7.80 14.29
N LEU A 32 -28.74 -7.23 15.48
CA LEU A 32 -28.41 -8.00 16.70
C LEU A 32 -29.51 -8.99 17.06
N GLU A 33 -30.75 -8.58 16.96
CA GLU A 33 -31.91 -9.43 17.22
C GLU A 33 -31.96 -10.59 16.19
N GLN A 34 -31.69 -10.33 14.93
CA GLN A 34 -31.62 -11.35 13.88
C GLN A 34 -30.52 -12.40 14.19
N ILE A 35 -29.33 -11.98 14.64
CA ILE A 35 -28.27 -12.89 15.06
C ILE A 35 -28.72 -13.71 16.28
N TYR A 36 -29.40 -13.06 17.24
CA TYR A 36 -29.90 -13.72 18.44
C TYR A 36 -30.94 -14.81 18.11
N GLN A 37 -31.83 -14.56 17.16
CA GLN A 37 -32.90 -15.51 16.76
C GLN A 37 -32.34 -16.78 16.09
N VAL A 38 -31.23 -16.67 15.35
CA VAL A 38 -30.63 -17.80 14.63
C VAL A 38 -29.55 -18.51 15.43
N ARG A 39 -29.34 -18.15 16.70
CA ARG A 39 -28.32 -18.81 17.55
C ARG A 39 -28.64 -20.29 17.82
N GLY A 40 -27.61 -21.10 17.83
CA GLY A 40 -27.74 -22.54 18.14
C GLY A 40 -26.40 -23.25 18.01
N THR A 41 -26.40 -24.55 18.36
CA THR A 41 -25.21 -25.39 18.33
C THR A 41 -25.16 -26.34 17.11
N THR A 42 -26.18 -26.29 16.25
CA THR A 42 -26.22 -27.10 15.02
C THR A 42 -25.42 -26.44 13.90
N TYR A 43 -24.99 -27.22 12.91
CA TYR A 43 -24.34 -26.69 11.72
C TYR A 43 -25.20 -25.71 10.93
N GLU A 44 -26.52 -25.94 10.90
CA GLU A 44 -27.49 -25.04 10.27
C GLU A 44 -27.52 -23.69 11.02
N ALA A 45 -27.62 -23.71 12.35
CA ALA A 45 -27.56 -22.50 13.15
C ALA A 45 -26.23 -21.74 13.00
N ALA A 46 -25.11 -22.45 12.93
CA ALA A 46 -23.79 -21.84 12.69
C ALA A 46 -23.73 -21.17 11.31
N ALA A 47 -24.28 -21.78 10.27
CA ALA A 47 -24.36 -21.18 8.93
C ALA A 47 -25.27 -19.95 8.92
N ALA A 48 -26.43 -20.01 9.58
CA ALA A 48 -27.37 -18.89 9.70
C ALA A 48 -26.76 -17.72 10.48
N MET A 49 -26.07 -17.99 11.59
CA MET A 49 -25.34 -16.95 12.36
C MET A 49 -24.25 -16.31 11.52
N THR A 50 -23.48 -17.09 10.74
CA THR A 50 -22.45 -16.54 9.84
C THR A 50 -23.06 -15.61 8.82
N GLY A 51 -24.18 -15.98 8.19
CA GLY A 51 -24.91 -15.13 7.24
C GLY A 51 -25.39 -13.83 7.88
N ALA A 52 -25.97 -13.90 9.09
CA ALA A 52 -26.44 -12.73 9.83
C ALA A 52 -25.29 -11.80 10.25
N LEU A 53 -24.12 -12.36 10.63
CA LEU A 53 -22.91 -11.58 10.91
C LEU A 53 -22.38 -10.85 9.66
N TYR A 54 -22.37 -11.52 8.49
CA TYR A 54 -22.00 -10.86 7.23
C TYR A 54 -22.97 -9.74 6.85
N THR A 55 -24.27 -9.93 7.10
CA THR A 55 -25.28 -8.88 6.85
C THR A 55 -25.02 -7.69 7.78
N MET A 56 -24.78 -7.91 9.07
CA MET A 56 -24.42 -6.86 10.00
C MET A 56 -23.13 -6.14 9.59
N LEU A 57 -22.11 -6.89 9.15
CA LEU A 57 -20.86 -6.31 8.66
C LEU A 57 -21.08 -5.44 7.43
N SER A 58 -21.96 -5.83 6.49
CA SER A 58 -22.28 -5.02 5.32
C SER A 58 -22.94 -3.68 5.72
N VAL A 59 -23.80 -3.70 6.74
CA VAL A 59 -24.39 -2.47 7.30
C VAL A 59 -23.31 -1.57 7.89
N PHE A 60 -22.42 -2.11 8.69
CA PHE A 60 -21.32 -1.33 9.25
C PHE A 60 -20.41 -0.75 8.16
N ILE A 61 -20.09 -1.52 7.12
CA ILE A 61 -19.28 -1.04 5.99
C ILE A 61 -20.01 0.12 5.30
N HIS A 62 -21.30 -0.03 5.00
CA HIS A 62 -22.11 1.01 4.35
C HIS A 62 -22.09 2.34 5.12
N TYR A 63 -22.31 2.30 6.44
CA TYR A 63 -22.33 3.51 7.27
C TYR A 63 -20.95 3.99 7.72
N ALA A 64 -19.93 3.15 7.60
CA ALA A 64 -18.54 3.50 7.86
C ALA A 64 -17.79 3.89 6.58
N GLU A 65 -18.44 3.79 5.41
CA GLU A 65 -17.86 4.32 4.18
C GLU A 65 -17.46 5.76 4.42
N LYS A 66 -16.21 6.04 4.14
CA LYS A 66 -15.70 7.40 4.18
C LYS A 66 -16.68 8.23 3.36
N GLU A 67 -17.26 9.27 3.97
CA GLU A 67 -17.69 10.39 3.15
C GLU A 67 -16.55 10.62 2.18
N GLU A 68 -16.81 10.48 0.87
CA GLU A 68 -15.82 10.82 -0.14
C GLU A 68 -15.32 12.24 0.18
N LYS A 69 -14.33 12.35 1.06
CA LYS A 69 -13.31 13.33 0.81
C LYS A 69 -12.92 12.98 -0.60
N LYS A 70 -13.29 13.85 -1.56
CA LYS A 70 -12.79 13.79 -2.93
C LYS A 70 -11.32 13.46 -2.79
N ASP A 71 -10.99 12.15 -2.83
CA ASP A 71 -9.61 11.71 -2.73
C ASP A 71 -8.95 12.55 -3.79
N ASP A 72 -8.09 13.48 -3.36
CA ASP A 72 -7.51 14.41 -4.33
C ASP A 72 -7.00 13.49 -5.43
N LEU A 73 -7.59 13.55 -6.61
CA LEU A 73 -7.27 12.66 -7.75
C LEU A 73 -5.76 12.48 -7.91
N ARG A 74 -4.99 13.47 -7.45
CA ARG A 74 -3.53 13.41 -7.37
C ARG A 74 -3.04 12.32 -6.43
N GLN A 75 -3.69 12.12 -5.28
CA GLN A 75 -3.32 11.05 -4.34
C GLN A 75 -3.56 9.68 -4.96
N VAL A 76 -4.70 9.49 -5.63
CA VAL A 76 -5.03 8.25 -6.35
C VAL A 76 -3.97 7.94 -7.39
N TYR A 77 -3.56 8.93 -8.20
CA TYR A 77 -2.49 8.75 -9.19
C TYR A 77 -1.14 8.44 -8.55
N VAL A 78 -0.82 9.05 -7.42
CA VAL A 78 0.44 8.75 -6.69
C VAL A 78 0.44 7.32 -6.17
N GLU A 79 -0.66 6.83 -5.59
CA GLU A 79 -0.73 5.44 -5.10
C GLU A 79 -0.64 4.44 -6.28
N ARG A 80 -1.36 4.65 -7.38
CA ARG A 80 -1.23 3.83 -8.60
C ARG A 80 0.20 3.81 -9.15
N ALA A 81 0.87 4.95 -9.16
CA ALA A 81 2.27 5.04 -9.60
C ALA A 81 3.21 4.26 -8.67
N LYS A 82 2.98 4.31 -7.36
CA LYS A 82 3.75 3.54 -6.36
C LYS A 82 3.55 2.04 -6.54
N ASP A 83 2.33 1.60 -6.79
CA ASP A 83 2.01 0.19 -7.04
C ASP A 83 2.72 -0.30 -8.31
N TYR A 84 2.70 0.49 -9.39
CA TYR A 84 3.44 0.16 -10.61
C TYR A 84 4.94 0.10 -10.38
N ILE A 85 5.51 1.07 -9.66
CA ILE A 85 6.94 1.06 -9.29
C ILE A 85 7.25 -0.20 -8.47
N ALA A 86 6.43 -0.55 -7.51
CA ALA A 86 6.64 -1.72 -6.65
C ALA A 86 6.60 -3.06 -7.43
N SER A 87 5.78 -3.16 -8.46
CA SER A 87 5.70 -4.36 -9.30
C SER A 87 6.77 -4.42 -10.40
N SER A 88 7.33 -3.27 -10.81
CA SER A 88 8.14 -3.17 -12.03
C SER A 88 9.54 -2.59 -11.83
N TYR A 89 9.94 -2.27 -10.57
CA TYR A 89 11.22 -1.59 -10.28
C TYR A 89 12.47 -2.30 -10.79
N SER A 90 12.43 -3.63 -10.90
CA SER A 90 13.56 -4.45 -11.39
C SER A 90 13.78 -4.35 -12.91
N TYR A 91 12.78 -3.88 -13.65
CA TYR A 91 12.88 -3.61 -15.07
C TYR A 91 13.40 -2.18 -15.32
N PRO A 92 13.92 -1.88 -16.53
CA PRO A 92 14.44 -0.55 -16.88
C PRO A 92 13.31 0.46 -17.12
N ILE A 93 12.36 0.58 -16.17
CA ILE A 93 11.26 1.53 -16.28
C ILE A 93 11.75 2.97 -16.08
N THR A 94 11.13 3.87 -16.80
CA THR A 94 11.33 5.32 -16.78
C THR A 94 10.17 6.04 -16.10
N VAL A 95 10.30 7.34 -15.82
CA VAL A 95 9.18 8.16 -15.32
C VAL A 95 8.07 8.30 -16.37
N GLU A 96 8.41 8.17 -17.65
CA GLU A 96 7.45 8.14 -18.76
C GLU A 96 6.54 6.92 -18.64
N ASP A 97 7.12 5.73 -18.46
CA ASP A 97 6.34 4.49 -18.29
C ASP A 97 5.40 4.56 -17.09
N VAL A 98 5.84 5.19 -15.99
CA VAL A 98 5.00 5.42 -14.82
C VAL A 98 3.83 6.37 -15.13
N ALA A 99 4.09 7.44 -15.89
CA ALA A 99 3.07 8.40 -16.29
C ALA A 99 2.05 7.77 -17.24
N ASP A 100 2.51 7.00 -18.23
CA ASP A 100 1.67 6.29 -19.18
C ASP A 100 0.79 5.25 -18.47
N TYR A 101 1.35 4.46 -17.56
CA TYR A 101 0.58 3.50 -16.76
C TYR A 101 -0.53 4.17 -15.94
N THR A 102 -0.24 5.34 -15.37
CA THR A 102 -1.23 6.09 -14.58
C THR A 102 -2.24 6.86 -15.43
N GLY A 103 -1.98 7.02 -16.73
CA GLY A 103 -2.83 7.76 -17.67
C GLY A 103 -2.79 9.28 -17.48
N ILE A 104 -1.66 9.82 -16.97
CA ILE A 104 -1.47 11.26 -16.74
C ILE A 104 -0.14 11.76 -17.35
N SER A 105 -0.04 13.06 -17.61
CA SER A 105 1.22 13.61 -18.11
C SER A 105 2.33 13.56 -17.06
N ARG A 106 3.59 13.46 -17.50
CA ARG A 106 4.79 13.56 -16.64
C ARG A 106 4.77 14.76 -15.70
N SER A 107 4.37 15.90 -16.24
CA SER A 107 4.31 17.16 -15.46
C SER A 107 3.26 17.10 -14.35
N TYR A 108 2.13 16.44 -14.63
CA TYR A 108 1.09 16.23 -13.60
C TYR A 108 1.56 15.24 -12.55
N LEU A 109 2.15 14.11 -12.96
CA LEU A 109 2.72 13.11 -12.06
C LEU A 109 3.77 13.73 -11.14
N PHE A 110 4.68 14.55 -11.68
CA PHE A 110 5.68 15.28 -10.90
C PHE A 110 5.04 16.16 -9.81
N ARG A 111 4.03 16.97 -10.18
CA ARG A 111 3.33 17.84 -9.22
C ARG A 111 2.60 17.04 -8.14
N ALA A 112 1.98 15.92 -8.52
CA ALA A 112 1.32 15.03 -7.59
C ALA A 112 2.32 14.42 -6.59
N PHE A 113 3.45 13.91 -7.06
CA PHE A 113 4.51 13.39 -6.19
C PHE A 113 5.10 14.44 -5.26
N GLN A 114 5.34 15.66 -5.76
CA GLN A 114 5.81 16.78 -4.91
C GLN A 114 4.81 17.12 -3.80
N ALA A 115 3.51 17.11 -4.13
CA ALA A 115 2.47 17.42 -3.14
C ALA A 115 2.38 16.35 -2.02
N TYR A 116 2.42 15.07 -2.38
CA TYR A 116 2.14 13.96 -1.45
C TYR A 116 3.37 13.22 -0.94
N GLN A 117 4.45 13.14 -1.73
CA GLN A 117 5.66 12.41 -1.38
C GLN A 117 6.85 13.33 -1.06
N LYS A 118 6.72 14.64 -1.29
CA LYS A 118 7.77 15.65 -1.12
C LYS A 118 9.05 15.35 -1.92
N GLN A 119 8.94 14.54 -2.96
CA GLN A 119 10.04 14.16 -3.86
C GLN A 119 9.51 13.92 -5.28
N SER A 120 10.42 13.84 -6.26
CA SER A 120 10.05 13.53 -7.64
C SER A 120 9.77 12.03 -7.84
N PRO A 121 9.01 11.63 -8.89
CA PRO A 121 8.82 10.21 -9.23
C PRO A 121 10.15 9.48 -9.46
N LYS A 122 11.15 10.13 -10.08
CA LYS A 122 12.48 9.57 -10.31
C LYS A 122 13.23 9.31 -9.00
N GLU A 123 13.16 10.25 -8.06
CA GLU A 123 13.77 10.07 -6.73
C GLU A 123 13.09 8.94 -5.97
N TYR A 124 11.75 8.86 -6.03
CA TYR A 124 11.00 7.77 -5.42
C TYR A 124 11.39 6.40 -5.99
N LEU A 125 11.44 6.24 -7.32
CA LEU A 125 11.90 5.01 -7.97
C LEU A 125 13.33 4.64 -7.55
N THR A 126 14.24 5.61 -7.57
CA THR A 126 15.63 5.40 -7.14
C THR A 126 15.70 4.96 -5.69
N GLU A 127 14.96 5.61 -4.81
CA GLU A 127 14.90 5.24 -3.39
C GLU A 127 14.30 3.84 -3.18
N TYR A 128 13.26 3.50 -3.93
CA TYR A 128 12.65 2.17 -3.88
C TYR A 128 13.67 1.09 -4.25
N ARG A 129 14.38 1.28 -5.37
CA ARG A 129 15.46 0.38 -5.82
C ARG A 129 16.58 0.24 -4.78
N ILE A 130 17.01 1.34 -4.16
CA ILE A 130 18.03 1.30 -3.10
C ILE A 130 17.55 0.50 -1.88
N ARG A 131 16.29 0.63 -1.46
CA ARG A 131 15.74 -0.17 -0.36
C ARG A 131 15.75 -1.67 -0.69
N GLN A 132 15.41 -2.05 -1.92
CA GLN A 132 15.49 -3.44 -2.36
C GLN A 132 16.95 -3.93 -2.40
N ALA A 133 17.88 -3.10 -2.87
CA ALA A 133 19.30 -3.42 -2.86
C ALA A 133 19.83 -3.63 -1.43
N CYS A 134 19.40 -2.83 -0.46
CA CYS A 134 19.77 -3.02 0.95
C CYS A 134 19.34 -4.40 1.47
N HIS A 135 18.14 -4.86 1.07
CA HIS A 135 17.68 -6.20 1.42
C HIS A 135 18.60 -7.27 0.80
N LEU A 136 18.84 -7.20 -0.51
CA LEU A 136 19.69 -8.17 -1.21
C LEU A 136 21.14 -8.16 -0.69
N LEU A 137 21.68 -7.00 -0.31
CA LEU A 137 23.02 -6.89 0.25
C LEU A 137 23.16 -7.61 1.60
N ARG A 138 22.10 -7.70 2.39
CA ARG A 138 22.08 -8.40 3.69
C ARG A 138 21.81 -9.89 3.55
N GLU A 139 20.90 -10.25 2.66
CA GLU A 139 20.38 -11.62 2.58
C GLU A 139 21.13 -12.51 1.58
N THR A 140 21.97 -11.93 0.72
CA THR A 140 22.61 -12.70 -0.36
C THR A 140 24.10 -12.41 -0.50
N GLY A 141 24.84 -13.40 -1.03
CA GLY A 141 26.24 -13.26 -1.44
C GLY A 141 26.45 -12.69 -2.84
N LEU A 142 25.40 -12.20 -3.50
CA LEU A 142 25.49 -11.67 -4.87
C LEU A 142 26.48 -10.50 -4.96
N SER A 143 27.17 -10.36 -6.08
CA SER A 143 28.06 -9.21 -6.30
C SER A 143 27.28 -7.90 -6.27
N VAL A 144 27.96 -6.80 -5.90
CA VAL A 144 27.34 -5.46 -5.91
C VAL A 144 26.79 -5.11 -7.29
N ALA A 145 27.53 -5.49 -8.35
CA ALA A 145 27.08 -5.28 -9.73
C ALA A 145 25.82 -6.10 -10.04
N SER A 146 25.79 -7.38 -9.66
CA SER A 146 24.60 -8.22 -9.86
C SER A 146 23.39 -7.67 -9.14
N ILE A 147 23.55 -7.18 -7.90
CA ILE A 147 22.48 -6.54 -7.15
C ILE A 147 22.00 -5.26 -7.86
N ALA A 148 22.92 -4.41 -8.33
CA ALA A 148 22.55 -3.20 -9.07
C ALA A 148 21.62 -3.52 -10.26
N TYR A 149 22.00 -4.50 -11.07
CA TYR A 149 21.18 -4.96 -12.20
C TYR A 149 19.85 -5.59 -11.76
N SER A 150 19.86 -6.42 -10.72
CA SER A 150 18.65 -7.08 -10.21
C SER A 150 17.60 -6.09 -9.68
N VAL A 151 18.02 -4.92 -9.23
CA VAL A 151 17.09 -3.87 -8.77
C VAL A 151 16.83 -2.79 -9.84
N GLY A 152 17.20 -3.04 -11.09
CA GLY A 152 16.86 -2.20 -12.24
C GLY A 152 17.79 -1.02 -12.52
N PHE A 153 19.03 -1.02 -12.00
CA PHE A 153 20.04 -0.06 -12.44
C PHE A 153 20.81 -0.62 -13.63
N GLU A 154 20.90 0.12 -14.71
CA GLU A 154 21.70 -0.24 -15.89
C GLU A 154 23.19 0.08 -15.73
N ASP A 155 23.53 0.99 -14.83
CA ASP A 155 24.90 1.44 -14.57
C ASP A 155 25.27 1.27 -13.10
N ASN A 156 26.27 0.42 -12.85
CA ASN A 156 26.77 0.12 -11.52
C ASN A 156 27.47 1.33 -10.83
N LEU A 157 28.08 2.24 -11.63
CA LEU A 157 28.68 3.46 -11.07
C LEU A 157 27.59 4.42 -10.60
N TYR A 158 26.54 4.59 -11.42
CA TYR A 158 25.38 5.39 -11.03
C TYR A 158 24.69 4.80 -9.79
N PHE A 159 24.47 3.48 -9.75
CA PHE A 159 23.97 2.77 -8.57
C PHE A 159 24.79 3.10 -7.33
N SER A 160 26.11 2.91 -7.40
CA SER A 160 27.02 3.12 -6.27
C SER A 160 26.97 4.55 -5.75
N LYS A 161 26.91 5.54 -6.66
CA LYS A 161 26.75 6.96 -6.29
C LYS A 161 25.39 7.23 -5.63
N ALA A 162 24.30 6.73 -6.22
CA ALA A 162 22.95 6.89 -5.68
C ALA A 162 22.82 6.22 -4.29
N PHE A 163 23.34 5.01 -4.15
CA PHE A 163 23.37 4.27 -2.89
C PHE A 163 24.14 5.04 -1.81
N LYS A 164 25.37 5.48 -2.13
CA LYS A 164 26.20 6.25 -1.17
C LYS A 164 25.52 7.55 -0.77
N LYS A 165 24.88 8.24 -1.72
CA LYS A 165 24.12 9.48 -1.42
C LYS A 165 22.98 9.22 -0.42
N LYS A 166 22.26 8.09 -0.58
CA LYS A 166 21.08 7.79 0.25
C LYS A 166 21.46 7.16 1.60
N MET A 167 22.43 6.22 1.59
CA MET A 167 22.80 5.42 2.75
C MET A 167 24.04 5.96 3.50
N GLN A 168 24.66 7.03 3.00
CA GLN A 168 25.88 7.67 3.54
C GLN A 168 27.12 6.74 3.57
N MET A 169 27.03 5.55 2.93
CA MET A 169 28.13 4.59 2.79
C MET A 169 28.00 3.83 1.47
N SER A 170 29.11 3.23 0.99
CA SER A 170 29.08 2.43 -0.23
C SER A 170 28.31 1.11 -0.03
N PRO A 171 27.81 0.48 -1.12
CA PRO A 171 27.15 -0.83 -1.05
C PRO A 171 28.01 -1.89 -0.36
N SER A 172 29.32 -1.92 -0.65
CA SER A 172 30.25 -2.88 -0.03
C SER A 172 30.45 -2.63 1.46
N GLN A 173 30.53 -1.36 1.87
CA GLN A 173 30.56 -1.01 3.29
C GLN A 173 29.25 -1.37 3.99
N TYR A 174 28.11 -1.11 3.36
CA TYR A 174 26.81 -1.47 3.90
C TYR A 174 26.70 -2.97 4.15
N ARG A 175 27.12 -3.79 3.18
CA ARG A 175 27.17 -5.25 3.34
C ARG A 175 28.02 -5.65 4.54
N LYS A 176 29.26 -5.15 4.62
CA LYS A 176 30.20 -5.49 5.71
C LYS A 176 29.64 -5.15 7.10
N HIS A 177 28.84 -4.10 7.21
CA HIS A 177 28.23 -3.68 8.47
C HIS A 177 26.97 -4.46 8.86
N HIS A 178 26.29 -5.10 7.89
CA HIS A 178 24.97 -5.67 8.11
C HIS A 178 24.89 -7.17 7.75
N MET A 179 25.92 -7.77 7.21
CA MET A 179 26.05 -9.22 7.15
C MET A 179 26.48 -9.75 8.53
N PRO A 180 25.81 -10.80 9.03
CA PRO A 180 26.21 -11.46 10.27
C PRO A 180 27.59 -12.10 10.18
#